data_b8259a1a266434d1eb5a27ba96e392e0
#
_entry.id   b8259a1a266434d1eb5a27ba96e392e0
#
_cell.length_a   1.000
_cell.length_b   1.000
_cell.length_c   1.000
_cell.angle_alpha   90.00
_cell.angle_beta   90.00
_cell.angle_gamma   90.00
#
_symmetry.space_group_name_H-M   'P 1'
#
loop_
_entity.id
_entity.type
_entity.pdbx_description
1 polymer ?
#
loop_
_entity_poly.entity_id
_entity_poly.type
_entity_poly.pdbx_seq_one_letter_code
_entity_poly.pdbx_strand_id
1 'polypeptide(L)'
;MTEPLLKLDGVSRAFGGLKAVQNVSLAVKQDSLTALIGPNGAGKTTLFALMSGFLKPDSGTVRFAGQDITGREPHRNAVLGMTRTFQIVKPFAAQTVRENIAVGAHLHVRGRAEALRDAEAVAQRVGLAPQLDKPASDLTVAGRKRLELARALATRPRLLLLDEVLAGLNPQEIAEMMPVVRGIADSGVTVLMIEHVMQAVMNLAEHVWVLAQGQLIAEGSPAQVTGDDRVVEAYLGHGTAARLRKAAAGVKA
;
A
#
# COMPACT_ATOMS: atom_id res chain seq x y z
N MET A 1 25.66 1.60 3.90
CA MET A 1 24.18 1.74 3.94
C MET A 1 23.65 1.08 2.69
N THR A 2 22.75 0.11 2.82
CA THR A 2 22.11 -0.56 1.68
C THR A 2 21.25 0.45 0.89
N GLU A 3 21.36 0.41 -0.43
CA GLU A 3 20.56 1.27 -1.32
C GLU A 3 19.05 0.97 -1.12
N PRO A 4 18.17 2.00 -1.05
CA PRO A 4 16.74 1.78 -0.89
C PRO A 4 16.14 1.06 -2.11
N LEU A 5 15.13 0.20 -1.89
CA LEU A 5 14.45 -0.49 -2.97
C LEU A 5 13.63 0.47 -3.84
N LEU A 6 12.93 1.42 -3.20
CA LEU A 6 12.23 2.51 -3.89
C LEU A 6 12.72 3.85 -3.34
N LYS A 7 13.05 4.79 -4.24
CA LYS A 7 13.43 6.16 -3.88
C LYS A 7 12.68 7.16 -4.75
N LEU A 8 12.08 8.13 -4.10
CA LEU A 8 11.53 9.34 -4.72
C LEU A 8 12.46 10.51 -4.38
N ASP A 9 12.69 11.39 -5.34
CA ASP A 9 13.51 12.58 -5.16
C ASP A 9 12.81 13.79 -5.82
N GLY A 10 12.29 14.70 -4.99
CA GLY A 10 11.64 15.93 -5.40
C GLY A 10 10.39 15.76 -6.28
N VAL A 11 9.65 14.64 -6.14
CA VAL A 11 8.51 14.33 -6.99
C VAL A 11 7.37 15.31 -6.78
N SER A 12 6.86 15.87 -7.88
CA SER A 12 5.73 16.82 -7.86
C SER A 12 4.72 16.49 -8.95
N ARG A 13 3.44 16.78 -8.67
CA ARG A 13 2.35 16.67 -9.63
C ARG A 13 1.23 17.66 -9.33
N ALA A 14 0.79 18.38 -10.37
CA ALA A 14 -0.38 19.27 -10.31
C ALA A 14 -1.46 18.84 -11.31
N PHE A 15 -2.70 19.15 -10.99
CA PHE A 15 -3.86 18.99 -11.87
C PHE A 15 -4.55 20.34 -12.00
N GLY A 16 -4.37 21.01 -13.15
CA GLY A 16 -4.77 22.40 -13.28
C GLY A 16 -4.07 23.27 -12.23
N GLY A 17 -4.83 23.99 -11.40
CA GLY A 17 -4.30 24.81 -10.30
C GLY A 17 -4.02 24.06 -9.00
N LEU A 18 -4.44 22.79 -8.87
CA LEU A 18 -4.28 21.99 -7.65
C LEU A 18 -2.95 21.25 -7.64
N LYS A 19 -2.07 21.59 -6.71
CA LYS A 19 -0.81 20.88 -6.47
C LYS A 19 -1.10 19.65 -5.60
N ALA A 20 -1.32 18.50 -6.22
CA ALA A 20 -1.67 17.25 -5.53
C ALA A 20 -0.48 16.60 -4.81
N VAL A 21 0.74 16.75 -5.34
CA VAL A 21 2.00 16.30 -4.73
C VAL A 21 3.04 17.40 -4.97
N GLN A 22 3.79 17.75 -3.93
CA GLN A 22 4.70 18.91 -3.94
C GLN A 22 6.05 18.50 -3.35
N ASN A 23 7.07 18.37 -4.19
CA ASN A 23 8.48 18.14 -3.81
C ASN A 23 8.67 17.00 -2.80
N VAL A 24 8.00 15.86 -3.03
CA VAL A 24 8.04 14.72 -2.12
C VAL A 24 9.28 13.89 -2.38
N SER A 25 10.07 13.68 -1.32
CA SER A 25 11.23 12.78 -1.29
C SER A 25 11.04 11.76 -0.18
N LEU A 26 11.16 10.47 -0.50
CA LEU A 26 11.13 9.37 0.46
C LEU A 26 11.91 8.17 -0.05
N ALA A 27 12.29 7.26 0.87
CA ALA A 27 13.07 6.09 0.54
C ALA A 27 12.56 4.86 1.30
N VAL A 28 12.06 3.86 0.57
CA VAL A 28 11.60 2.58 1.13
C VAL A 28 12.75 1.59 1.12
N LYS A 29 13.10 1.07 2.29
CA LYS A 29 14.13 0.03 2.44
C LYS A 29 13.60 -1.31 1.93
N GLN A 30 14.48 -2.15 1.42
CA GLN A 30 14.14 -3.52 1.08
C GLN A 30 13.75 -4.30 2.34
N ASP A 31 12.85 -5.27 2.19
CA ASP A 31 12.37 -6.18 3.24
C ASP A 31 11.72 -5.46 4.44
N SER A 32 11.20 -4.24 4.22
CA SER A 32 10.49 -3.46 5.24
C SER A 32 8.97 -3.43 4.99
N LEU A 33 8.19 -3.30 6.07
CA LEU A 33 6.77 -2.99 6.01
C LEU A 33 6.56 -1.55 6.50
N THR A 34 6.15 -0.68 5.60
CA THR A 34 6.08 0.76 5.83
C THR A 34 4.70 1.31 5.48
N ALA A 35 4.34 2.47 6.00
CA ALA A 35 3.04 3.08 5.74
C ALA A 35 3.15 4.53 5.28
N LEU A 36 2.22 4.94 4.42
CA LEU A 36 1.96 6.32 4.04
C LEU A 36 0.56 6.69 4.55
N ILE A 37 0.49 7.59 5.52
CA ILE A 37 -0.77 8.04 6.10
C ILE A 37 -1.00 9.52 5.82
N GLY A 38 -2.18 10.03 6.16
CA GLY A 38 -2.55 11.43 6.00
C GLY A 38 -4.05 11.59 5.80
N PRO A 39 -4.61 12.79 5.98
CA PRO A 39 -6.04 13.05 5.81
C PRO A 39 -6.53 12.77 4.38
N ASN A 40 -7.85 12.73 4.19
CA ASN A 40 -8.45 12.61 2.87
C ASN A 40 -8.05 13.82 2.01
N GLY A 41 -7.73 13.57 0.74
CA GLY A 41 -7.25 14.62 -0.16
C GLY A 41 -5.78 15.02 0.04
N ALA A 42 -5.02 14.39 0.93
CA ALA A 42 -3.60 14.70 1.15
C ALA A 42 -2.68 14.41 -0.05
N GLY A 43 -3.13 13.64 -1.06
CA GLY A 43 -2.34 13.27 -2.24
C GLY A 43 -1.78 11.84 -2.21
N LYS A 44 -2.12 11.01 -1.23
CA LYS A 44 -1.60 9.64 -1.06
C LYS A 44 -1.78 8.75 -2.30
N THR A 45 -3.00 8.63 -2.80
CA THR A 45 -3.32 7.83 -4.00
C THR A 45 -2.63 8.37 -5.25
N THR A 46 -2.48 9.71 -5.34
CA THR A 46 -1.71 10.35 -6.41
C THR A 46 -0.24 9.97 -6.32
N LEU A 47 0.35 9.99 -5.13
CA LEU A 47 1.74 9.61 -4.91
C LEU A 47 1.97 8.13 -5.28
N PHE A 48 1.06 7.22 -4.91
CA PHE A 48 1.12 5.82 -5.33
C PHE A 48 1.02 5.66 -6.86
N ALA A 49 0.17 6.46 -7.51
CA ALA A 49 0.06 6.44 -8.97
C ALA A 49 1.35 6.93 -9.66
N LEU A 50 2.05 7.90 -9.06
CA LEU A 50 3.36 8.38 -9.53
C LEU A 50 4.45 7.32 -9.34
N MET A 51 4.50 6.65 -8.17
CA MET A 51 5.44 5.55 -7.88
C MET A 51 5.28 4.40 -8.86
N SER A 52 4.03 3.99 -9.10
CA SER A 52 3.71 2.80 -9.90
C SER A 52 3.65 3.05 -11.41
N GLY A 53 3.75 4.32 -11.85
CA GLY A 53 3.76 4.70 -13.27
C GLY A 53 2.37 4.87 -13.89
N PHE A 54 1.29 4.86 -13.10
CA PHE A 54 -0.06 5.23 -13.58
C PHE A 54 -0.19 6.73 -13.86
N LEU A 55 0.67 7.53 -13.25
CA LEU A 55 0.83 8.95 -13.53
C LEU A 55 2.32 9.27 -13.74
N LYS A 56 2.60 10.21 -14.63
CA LYS A 56 3.94 10.77 -14.80
C LYS A 56 4.09 11.99 -13.90
N PRO A 57 5.18 12.14 -13.14
CA PRO A 57 5.45 13.36 -12.38
C PRO A 57 5.73 14.56 -13.31
N ASP A 58 5.42 15.77 -12.84
CA ASP A 58 5.77 17.00 -13.54
C ASP A 58 7.25 17.35 -13.31
N SER A 59 7.79 16.97 -12.14
CA SER A 59 9.21 17.10 -11.78
C SER A 59 9.62 16.04 -10.77
N GLY A 60 10.94 15.91 -10.58
CA GLY A 60 11.53 14.90 -9.69
C GLY A 60 11.73 13.56 -10.37
N THR A 61 12.26 12.59 -9.63
CA THR A 61 12.59 11.25 -10.14
C THR A 61 12.06 10.15 -9.23
N VAL A 62 11.72 9.00 -9.84
CA VAL A 62 11.35 7.76 -9.15
C VAL A 62 12.34 6.69 -9.54
N ARG A 63 13.05 6.11 -8.56
CA ARG A 63 13.98 5.00 -8.79
C ARG A 63 13.50 3.75 -8.07
N PHE A 64 13.57 2.62 -8.75
CA PHE A 64 13.26 1.29 -8.20
C PHE A 64 14.42 0.34 -8.46
N ALA A 65 14.93 -0.29 -7.41
CA ALA A 65 16.09 -1.17 -7.46
C ALA A 65 17.29 -0.54 -8.22
N GLY A 66 17.60 0.73 -7.92
CA GLY A 66 18.66 1.50 -8.56
C GLY A 66 18.35 2.04 -9.97
N GLN A 67 17.27 1.56 -10.62
CA GLN A 67 16.89 1.99 -11.97
C GLN A 67 15.94 3.19 -11.93
N ASP A 68 16.13 4.15 -12.83
CA ASP A 68 15.17 5.22 -13.07
C ASP A 68 13.92 4.65 -13.78
N ILE A 69 12.77 4.79 -13.13
CA ILE A 69 11.46 4.36 -13.63
C ILE A 69 10.50 5.54 -13.79
N THR A 70 10.99 6.76 -13.79
CA THR A 70 10.19 8.00 -13.83
C THR A 70 9.26 8.02 -15.06
N GLY A 71 7.94 7.96 -14.82
CA GLY A 71 6.93 7.93 -15.89
C GLY A 71 6.91 6.64 -16.73
N ARG A 72 7.59 5.59 -16.28
CA ARG A 72 7.56 4.27 -16.92
C ARG A 72 6.20 3.61 -16.72
N GLU A 73 5.70 2.95 -17.74
CA GLU A 73 4.37 2.32 -17.73
C GLU A 73 4.24 1.21 -16.67
N PRO A 74 3.06 1.08 -16.01
CA PRO A 74 2.85 0.15 -14.89
C PRO A 74 3.19 -1.30 -15.20
N HIS A 75 2.86 -1.80 -16.39
CA HIS A 75 3.15 -3.18 -16.78
C HIS A 75 4.66 -3.46 -16.84
N ARG A 76 5.47 -2.47 -17.22
CA ARG A 76 6.94 -2.59 -17.22
C ARG A 76 7.50 -2.57 -15.80
N ASN A 77 6.86 -1.81 -14.89
CA ASN A 77 7.23 -1.81 -13.47
C ASN A 77 6.86 -3.14 -12.79
N ALA A 78 5.73 -3.76 -13.20
CA ALA A 78 5.35 -5.10 -12.74
C ALA A 78 6.40 -6.17 -13.12
N VAL A 79 6.95 -6.11 -14.34
CA VAL A 79 8.04 -7.01 -14.77
C VAL A 79 9.30 -6.82 -13.93
N LEU A 80 9.58 -5.61 -13.44
CA LEU A 80 10.70 -5.34 -12.51
C LEU A 80 10.41 -5.81 -11.08
N GLY A 81 9.17 -6.19 -10.77
CA GLY A 81 8.74 -6.63 -9.45
C GLY A 81 8.08 -5.55 -8.59
N MET A 82 7.52 -4.50 -9.17
CA MET A 82 6.68 -3.54 -8.44
C MET A 82 5.22 -3.72 -8.84
N THR A 83 4.38 -4.12 -7.89
CA THR A 83 2.95 -4.33 -8.11
C THR A 83 2.13 -3.52 -7.12
N ARG A 84 0.93 -3.09 -7.54
CA ARG A 84 0.01 -2.29 -6.75
C ARG A 84 -1.36 -2.97 -6.69
N THR A 85 -2.01 -2.94 -5.51
CA THR A 85 -3.45 -3.18 -5.37
C THR A 85 -4.23 -1.88 -5.63
N PHE A 86 -5.54 -2.00 -5.79
CA PHE A 86 -6.42 -0.87 -6.04
C PHE A 86 -7.51 -0.78 -4.96
N GLN A 87 -7.90 0.42 -4.60
CA GLN A 87 -8.96 0.67 -3.62
C GLN A 87 -10.29 0.00 -4.01
N ILE A 88 -10.63 0.03 -5.32
CA ILE A 88 -11.82 -0.64 -5.85
C ILE A 88 -11.41 -1.97 -6.48
N VAL A 89 -11.77 -3.05 -5.82
CA VAL A 89 -11.49 -4.41 -6.28
C VAL A 89 -12.37 -4.77 -7.49
N LYS A 90 -11.75 -5.08 -8.61
CA LYS A 90 -12.42 -5.52 -9.84
C LYS A 90 -11.91 -6.90 -10.27
N PRO A 91 -12.47 -7.99 -9.70
CA PRO A 91 -12.11 -9.33 -10.13
C PRO A 91 -12.75 -9.65 -11.48
N PHE A 92 -12.25 -10.68 -12.14
CA PHE A 92 -12.94 -11.33 -13.25
C PHE A 92 -14.10 -12.15 -12.67
N ALA A 93 -15.28 -11.56 -12.59
CA ALA A 93 -16.40 -12.03 -11.79
C ALA A 93 -16.86 -13.46 -12.15
N ALA A 94 -16.86 -13.78 -13.45
CA ALA A 94 -17.27 -15.09 -13.96
C ALA A 94 -16.19 -16.17 -13.86
N GLN A 95 -14.95 -15.80 -13.54
CA GLN A 95 -13.84 -16.73 -13.34
C GLN A 95 -13.76 -17.17 -11.88
N THR A 96 -13.22 -18.37 -11.66
CA THR A 96 -12.93 -18.86 -10.31
C THR A 96 -11.85 -18.02 -9.62
N VAL A 97 -11.75 -18.14 -8.30
CA VAL A 97 -10.66 -17.55 -7.49
C VAL A 97 -9.30 -18.02 -8.04
N ARG A 98 -9.15 -19.31 -8.31
CA ARG A 98 -7.94 -19.92 -8.90
C ARG A 98 -7.55 -19.26 -10.21
N GLU A 99 -8.50 -19.12 -11.14
CA GLU A 99 -8.23 -18.50 -12.44
C GLU A 99 -7.88 -17.03 -12.32
N ASN A 100 -8.57 -16.29 -11.44
CA ASN A 100 -8.23 -14.90 -11.16
C ASN A 100 -6.77 -14.73 -10.68
N ILE A 101 -6.31 -15.59 -9.78
CA ILE A 101 -4.94 -15.54 -9.24
C ILE A 101 -3.94 -15.94 -10.33
N ALA A 102 -4.26 -16.97 -11.14
CA ALA A 102 -3.41 -17.47 -12.22
C ALA A 102 -3.08 -16.39 -13.27
N VAL A 103 -3.97 -15.39 -13.47
CA VAL A 103 -3.68 -14.24 -14.35
C VAL A 103 -2.40 -13.53 -13.93
N GLY A 104 -2.20 -13.32 -12.61
CA GLY A 104 -0.97 -12.70 -12.09
C GLY A 104 0.27 -13.59 -12.29
N ALA A 105 0.12 -14.92 -12.14
CA ALA A 105 1.22 -15.87 -12.32
C ALA A 105 1.73 -15.90 -13.77
N HIS A 106 0.89 -15.62 -14.75
CA HIS A 106 1.29 -15.57 -16.17
C HIS A 106 2.33 -14.49 -16.50
N LEU A 107 2.63 -13.58 -15.59
CA LEU A 107 3.77 -12.67 -15.75
C LEU A 107 5.11 -13.44 -15.84
N HIS A 108 5.21 -14.58 -15.15
CA HIS A 108 6.44 -15.39 -15.06
C HIS A 108 6.29 -16.81 -15.62
N VAL A 109 5.07 -17.29 -15.79
CA VAL A 109 4.75 -18.67 -16.15
C VAL A 109 3.91 -18.70 -17.43
N ARG A 110 4.36 -19.47 -18.43
CA ARG A 110 3.64 -19.59 -19.71
C ARG A 110 2.59 -20.70 -19.69
N GLY A 111 2.84 -21.78 -18.95
CA GLY A 111 1.97 -22.96 -18.91
C GLY A 111 0.76 -22.76 -18.00
N ARG A 112 -0.48 -22.99 -18.52
CA ARG A 112 -1.71 -22.89 -17.73
C ARG A 112 -1.68 -23.77 -16.46
N ALA A 113 -1.25 -25.03 -16.59
CA ALA A 113 -1.20 -25.96 -15.46
C ALA A 113 -0.25 -25.48 -14.34
N GLU A 114 0.86 -24.88 -14.70
CA GLU A 114 1.83 -24.29 -13.76
C GLU A 114 1.26 -23.04 -13.11
N ALA A 115 0.63 -22.12 -13.87
CA ALA A 115 0.00 -20.94 -13.34
C ALA A 115 -1.13 -21.26 -12.35
N LEU A 116 -1.89 -22.34 -12.59
CA LEU A 116 -2.95 -22.79 -11.67
C LEU A 116 -2.35 -23.40 -10.37
N ARG A 117 -1.21 -24.10 -10.44
CA ARG A 117 -0.49 -24.56 -9.23
C ARG A 117 0.08 -23.40 -8.42
N ASP A 118 0.69 -22.41 -9.08
CA ASP A 118 1.16 -21.19 -8.43
C ASP A 118 0.01 -20.44 -7.74
N ALA A 119 -1.15 -20.37 -8.40
CA ALA A 119 -2.35 -19.76 -7.84
C ALA A 119 -2.81 -20.46 -6.54
N GLU A 120 -2.69 -21.78 -6.46
CA GLU A 120 -3.05 -22.53 -5.25
C GLU A 120 -2.11 -22.21 -4.09
N ALA A 121 -0.80 -22.16 -4.32
CA ALA A 121 0.18 -21.78 -3.31
C ALA A 121 -0.05 -20.34 -2.80
N VAL A 122 -0.37 -19.41 -3.70
CA VAL A 122 -0.70 -18.03 -3.32
C VAL A 122 -2.01 -17.96 -2.55
N ALA A 123 -3.05 -18.71 -2.95
CA ALA A 123 -4.33 -18.75 -2.26
C ALA A 123 -4.20 -19.23 -0.81
N GLN A 124 -3.31 -20.21 -0.56
CA GLN A 124 -3.00 -20.66 0.80
C GLN A 124 -2.43 -19.51 1.66
N ARG A 125 -1.51 -18.73 1.11
CA ARG A 125 -0.87 -17.60 1.81
C ARG A 125 -1.86 -16.51 2.24
N VAL A 126 -2.92 -16.30 1.46
CA VAL A 126 -3.92 -15.26 1.76
C VAL A 126 -5.21 -15.81 2.38
N GLY A 127 -5.27 -17.13 2.68
CA GLY A 127 -6.44 -17.77 3.30
C GLY A 127 -7.64 -17.97 2.35
N LEU A 128 -7.39 -18.11 1.04
CA LEU A 128 -8.42 -18.37 0.02
C LEU A 128 -8.45 -19.82 -0.49
N ALA A 129 -7.60 -20.69 0.01
CA ALA A 129 -7.53 -22.09 -0.44
C ALA A 129 -8.88 -22.83 -0.42
N PRO A 130 -9.76 -22.69 0.61
CA PRO A 130 -11.07 -23.34 0.62
C PRO A 130 -12.07 -22.80 -0.42
N GLN A 131 -11.74 -21.68 -1.09
CA GLN A 131 -12.63 -20.98 -2.02
C GLN A 131 -12.10 -20.98 -3.46
N LEU A 132 -11.02 -21.73 -3.74
CA LEU A 132 -10.30 -21.71 -5.02
C LEU A 132 -11.20 -21.93 -6.25
N ASP A 133 -12.16 -22.83 -6.15
CA ASP A 133 -13.00 -23.20 -7.27
C ASP A 133 -14.37 -22.47 -7.30
N LYS A 134 -14.57 -21.51 -6.37
CA LYS A 134 -15.73 -20.63 -6.38
C LYS A 134 -15.57 -19.51 -7.41
N PRO A 135 -16.66 -19.07 -8.06
CA PRO A 135 -16.67 -17.84 -8.84
C PRO A 135 -16.27 -16.64 -7.95
N ALA A 136 -15.50 -15.71 -8.50
CA ALA A 136 -15.07 -14.53 -7.75
C ALA A 136 -16.24 -13.59 -7.40
N SER A 137 -17.35 -13.66 -8.13
CA SER A 137 -18.61 -12.98 -7.82
C SER A 137 -19.16 -13.33 -6.44
N ASP A 138 -18.97 -14.58 -6.00
CA ASP A 138 -19.57 -15.15 -4.79
C ASP A 138 -18.75 -14.85 -3.52
N LEU A 139 -17.62 -14.14 -3.67
CA LEU A 139 -16.80 -13.74 -2.55
C LEU A 139 -17.43 -12.58 -1.78
N THR A 140 -17.29 -12.63 -0.43
CA THR A 140 -17.56 -11.51 0.46
C THR A 140 -16.63 -10.33 0.16
N VAL A 141 -16.86 -9.17 0.78
CA VAL A 141 -15.96 -8.01 0.67
C VAL A 141 -14.54 -8.39 1.09
N ALA A 142 -14.37 -9.03 2.24
CA ALA A 142 -13.08 -9.51 2.73
C ALA A 142 -12.45 -10.53 1.78
N GLY A 143 -13.23 -11.48 1.25
CA GLY A 143 -12.77 -12.44 0.25
C GLY A 143 -12.26 -11.77 -1.02
N ARG A 144 -12.95 -10.74 -1.52
CA ARG A 144 -12.51 -9.95 -2.69
C ARG A 144 -11.22 -9.17 -2.42
N LYS A 145 -11.05 -8.60 -1.23
CA LYS A 145 -9.81 -7.93 -0.81
C LYS A 145 -8.63 -8.92 -0.76
N ARG A 146 -8.86 -10.12 -0.19
CA ARG A 146 -7.86 -11.21 -0.21
C ARG A 146 -7.53 -11.66 -1.63
N LEU A 147 -8.52 -11.71 -2.54
CA LEU A 147 -8.29 -12.08 -3.93
C LEU A 147 -7.46 -11.04 -4.68
N GLU A 148 -7.69 -9.76 -4.45
CA GLU A 148 -6.86 -8.70 -5.04
C GLU A 148 -5.41 -8.81 -4.58
N LEU A 149 -5.21 -9.01 -3.27
CA LEU A 149 -3.89 -9.24 -2.69
C LEU A 149 -3.22 -10.48 -3.30
N ALA A 150 -3.98 -11.58 -3.48
CA ALA A 150 -3.48 -12.80 -4.12
C ALA A 150 -3.06 -12.57 -5.58
N ARG A 151 -3.86 -11.83 -6.35
CA ARG A 151 -3.54 -11.48 -7.76
C ARG A 151 -2.24 -10.68 -7.85
N ALA A 152 -2.06 -9.73 -6.93
CA ALA A 152 -0.82 -8.95 -6.84
C ALA A 152 0.38 -9.83 -6.42
N LEU A 153 0.21 -10.72 -5.45
CA LEU A 153 1.27 -11.64 -5.00
C LEU A 153 1.68 -12.64 -6.07
N ALA A 154 0.74 -13.11 -6.90
CA ALA A 154 1.01 -14.04 -7.99
C ALA A 154 1.97 -13.45 -9.05
N THR A 155 2.13 -12.13 -9.11
CA THR A 155 3.16 -11.48 -9.93
C THR A 155 4.56 -11.56 -9.32
N ARG A 156 4.74 -12.24 -8.18
CA ARG A 156 6.02 -12.41 -7.45
C ARG A 156 6.72 -11.05 -7.21
N PRO A 157 6.06 -10.08 -6.55
CA PRO A 157 6.60 -8.74 -6.41
C PRO A 157 7.77 -8.70 -5.42
N ARG A 158 8.73 -7.80 -5.69
CA ARG A 158 9.76 -7.35 -4.74
C ARG A 158 9.23 -6.22 -3.86
N LEU A 159 8.35 -5.36 -4.44
CA LEU A 159 7.64 -4.28 -3.77
C LEU A 159 6.16 -4.38 -4.05
N LEU A 160 5.36 -4.46 -3.00
CA LEU A 160 3.91 -4.46 -3.03
C LEU A 160 3.37 -3.14 -2.47
N LEU A 161 2.70 -2.37 -3.32
CA LEU A 161 2.01 -1.15 -2.95
C LEU A 161 0.54 -1.49 -2.61
N LEU A 162 0.18 -1.40 -1.33
CA LEU A 162 -1.17 -1.71 -0.83
C LEU A 162 -1.99 -0.42 -0.67
N ASP A 163 -3.07 -0.27 -1.42
CA ASP A 163 -3.93 0.90 -1.39
C ASP A 163 -5.24 0.61 -0.65
N GLU A 164 -5.29 0.98 0.64
CA GLU A 164 -6.45 0.86 1.53
C GLU A 164 -7.06 -0.57 1.53
N VAL A 165 -6.20 -1.57 1.69
CA VAL A 165 -6.63 -2.98 1.63
C VAL A 165 -7.57 -3.35 2.78
N LEU A 166 -7.54 -2.63 3.89
CA LEU A 166 -8.39 -2.85 5.07
C LEU A 166 -9.68 -2.01 5.05
N ALA A 167 -9.82 -1.10 4.08
CA ALA A 167 -11.01 -0.25 4.00
C ALA A 167 -12.28 -1.06 3.75
N GLY A 168 -13.34 -0.76 4.53
CA GLY A 168 -14.64 -1.42 4.44
C GLY A 168 -14.73 -2.79 5.11
N LEU A 169 -13.67 -3.23 5.80
CA LEU A 169 -13.68 -4.43 6.62
C LEU A 169 -14.15 -4.11 8.05
N ASN A 170 -14.85 -5.07 8.68
CA ASN A 170 -15.18 -4.97 10.09
C ASN A 170 -13.95 -5.28 10.99
N PRO A 171 -14.00 -4.99 12.31
CA PRO A 171 -12.84 -5.19 13.20
C PRO A 171 -12.29 -6.63 13.22
N GLN A 172 -13.15 -7.64 13.11
CA GLN A 172 -12.73 -9.03 13.07
C GLN A 172 -12.01 -9.34 11.76
N GLU A 173 -12.55 -8.91 10.62
CA GLU A 173 -11.93 -9.08 9.31
C GLU A 173 -10.58 -8.35 9.21
N ILE A 174 -10.45 -7.16 9.84
CA ILE A 174 -9.17 -6.44 9.96
C ILE A 174 -8.18 -7.28 10.77
N ALA A 175 -8.59 -7.82 11.93
CA ALA A 175 -7.74 -8.66 12.77
C ALA A 175 -7.25 -9.92 12.04
N GLU A 176 -8.08 -10.50 11.16
CA GLU A 176 -7.71 -11.65 10.32
C GLU A 176 -6.83 -11.26 9.12
N MET A 177 -6.94 -10.03 8.61
CA MET A 177 -6.13 -9.58 7.46
C MET A 177 -4.73 -9.13 7.87
N MET A 178 -4.56 -8.56 9.06
CA MET A 178 -3.24 -8.09 9.54
C MET A 178 -2.17 -9.19 9.53
N PRO A 179 -2.40 -10.43 10.02
CA PRO A 179 -1.43 -11.52 9.91
C PRO A 179 -1.09 -11.88 8.47
N VAL A 180 -2.04 -11.77 7.55
CA VAL A 180 -1.80 -12.02 6.12
C VAL A 180 -0.81 -10.99 5.56
N VAL A 181 -1.02 -9.70 5.83
CA VAL A 181 -0.11 -8.63 5.39
C VAL A 181 1.27 -8.79 6.03
N ARG A 182 1.34 -9.12 7.33
CA ARG A 182 2.60 -9.40 8.04
C ARG A 182 3.32 -10.58 7.41
N GLY A 183 2.64 -11.71 7.20
CA GLY A 183 3.25 -12.92 6.59
C GLY A 183 3.75 -12.70 5.15
N ILE A 184 3.17 -11.74 4.42
CA ILE A 184 3.70 -11.32 3.12
C ILE A 184 5.04 -10.60 3.30
N ALA A 185 5.13 -9.65 4.22
CA ALA A 185 6.38 -8.95 4.51
C ALA A 185 7.46 -9.91 5.04
N ASP A 186 7.11 -10.79 5.97
CA ASP A 186 8.02 -11.79 6.55
C ASP A 186 8.56 -12.78 5.51
N SER A 187 7.87 -12.93 4.36
CA SER A 187 8.35 -13.75 3.23
C SER A 187 9.36 -13.03 2.33
N GLY A 188 9.84 -11.83 2.70
CA GLY A 188 10.82 -11.05 1.94
C GLY A 188 10.21 -10.13 0.87
N VAL A 189 8.90 -9.90 0.91
CA VAL A 189 8.25 -8.90 0.04
C VAL A 189 8.25 -7.56 0.77
N THR A 190 8.89 -6.54 0.17
CA THR A 190 8.79 -5.17 0.70
C THR A 190 7.37 -4.66 0.53
N VAL A 191 6.80 -4.06 1.58
CA VAL A 191 5.43 -3.55 1.57
C VAL A 191 5.41 -2.06 1.88
N LEU A 192 4.76 -1.27 1.03
CA LEU A 192 4.37 0.10 1.34
C LEU A 192 2.85 0.18 1.26
N MET A 193 2.20 0.50 2.38
CA MET A 193 0.73 0.57 2.44
C MET A 193 0.22 2.00 2.63
N ILE A 194 -0.84 2.36 1.95
CA ILE A 194 -1.72 3.48 2.34
C ILE A 194 -2.78 2.90 3.25
N GLU A 195 -2.90 3.43 4.45
CA GLU A 195 -3.95 3.03 5.39
C GLU A 195 -4.43 4.22 6.24
N HIS A 196 -5.68 4.13 6.66
CA HIS A 196 -6.29 5.06 7.60
C HIS A 196 -6.75 4.36 8.89
N VAL A 197 -6.66 3.02 8.94
CA VAL A 197 -6.90 2.22 10.13
C VAL A 197 -5.66 2.29 11.01
N MET A 198 -5.63 3.25 11.96
CA MET A 198 -4.45 3.51 12.79
C MET A 198 -3.98 2.29 13.57
N GLN A 199 -4.91 1.42 14.02
CA GLN A 199 -4.55 0.16 14.67
C GLN A 199 -3.67 -0.72 13.78
N ALA A 200 -3.97 -0.82 12.49
CA ALA A 200 -3.15 -1.60 11.55
C ALA A 200 -1.79 -0.93 11.31
N VAL A 201 -1.76 0.39 11.16
CA VAL A 201 -0.50 1.14 11.01
C VAL A 201 0.42 0.92 12.20
N MET A 202 -0.12 1.05 13.43
CA MET A 202 0.62 0.89 14.69
C MET A 202 1.17 -0.53 14.88
N ASN A 203 0.44 -1.57 14.42
CA ASN A 203 0.84 -2.96 14.61
C ASN A 203 1.72 -3.51 13.48
N LEU A 204 1.60 -2.97 12.27
CA LEU A 204 2.27 -3.51 11.09
C LEU A 204 3.50 -2.71 10.68
N ALA A 205 3.40 -1.37 10.65
CA ALA A 205 4.44 -0.55 10.05
C ALA A 205 5.68 -0.38 10.96
N GLU A 206 6.85 -0.48 10.35
CA GLU A 206 8.14 -0.17 10.99
C GLU A 206 8.48 1.33 10.88
N HIS A 207 8.05 1.93 9.77
CA HIS A 207 8.25 3.35 9.48
C HIS A 207 7.01 3.93 8.81
N VAL A 208 6.69 5.17 9.11
CA VAL A 208 5.50 5.87 8.63
C VAL A 208 5.90 7.22 8.05
N TRP A 209 5.39 7.53 6.87
CA TRP A 209 5.39 8.88 6.31
C TRP A 209 3.99 9.49 6.44
N VAL A 210 3.94 10.76 6.78
CA VAL A 210 2.68 11.50 6.90
C VAL A 210 2.61 12.55 5.82
N LEU A 211 1.63 12.41 4.94
CA LEU A 211 1.35 13.34 3.84
C LEU A 211 0.18 14.26 4.21
N ALA A 212 0.34 15.56 4.05
CA ALA A 212 -0.73 16.55 4.15
C ALA A 212 -0.56 17.61 3.06
N GLN A 213 -1.66 17.98 2.41
CA GLN A 213 -1.67 19.01 1.34
C GLN A 213 -0.58 18.79 0.26
N GLY A 214 -0.32 17.53 -0.09
CA GLY A 214 0.67 17.15 -1.09
C GLY A 214 2.11 17.16 -0.61
N GLN A 215 2.41 17.41 0.67
CA GLN A 215 3.75 17.49 1.24
C GLN A 215 3.95 16.47 2.37
N LEU A 216 5.17 15.95 2.54
CA LEU A 216 5.53 15.19 3.73
C LEU A 216 5.70 16.16 4.90
N ILE A 217 4.88 15.97 5.95
CA ILE A 217 4.90 16.81 7.15
C ILE A 217 5.61 16.15 8.32
N ALA A 218 5.68 14.83 8.35
CA ALA A 218 6.38 14.06 9.39
C ALA A 218 6.78 12.68 8.86
N GLU A 219 7.81 12.09 9.47
CA GLU A 219 8.20 10.68 9.27
C GLU A 219 8.83 10.12 10.54
N GLY A 220 8.78 8.80 10.70
CA GLY A 220 9.38 8.11 11.84
C GLY A 220 8.68 6.80 12.17
N SER A 221 8.92 6.26 13.37
CA SER A 221 8.15 5.13 13.86
C SER A 221 6.66 5.50 14.06
N PRO A 222 5.74 4.52 14.05
CA PRO A 222 4.33 4.80 14.32
C PRO A 222 4.10 5.63 15.59
N ALA A 223 4.81 5.31 16.68
CA ALA A 223 4.70 6.05 17.94
C ALA A 223 5.19 7.51 17.85
N GLN A 224 6.26 7.76 17.08
CA GLN A 224 6.76 9.12 16.87
C GLN A 224 5.78 9.98 16.09
N VAL A 225 5.23 9.47 15.00
CA VAL A 225 4.32 10.26 14.15
C VAL A 225 2.97 10.51 14.82
N THR A 226 2.46 9.60 15.65
CA THR A 226 1.21 9.82 16.41
C THR A 226 1.35 10.85 17.51
N GLY A 227 2.58 11.08 18.01
CA GLY A 227 2.89 12.11 19.00
C GLY A 227 3.28 13.47 18.40
N ASP A 228 3.38 13.61 17.08
CA ASP A 228 3.76 14.86 16.41
C ASP A 228 2.56 15.81 16.30
N ASP A 229 2.69 17.03 16.83
CA ASP A 229 1.63 18.04 16.81
C ASP A 229 1.17 18.39 15.39
N ARG A 230 2.08 18.43 14.43
CA ARG A 230 1.75 18.70 13.01
C ARG A 230 0.82 17.62 12.45
N VAL A 231 1.03 16.38 12.87
CA VAL A 231 0.18 15.25 12.47
C VAL A 231 -1.19 15.37 13.13
N VAL A 232 -1.23 15.64 14.45
CA VAL A 232 -2.49 15.85 15.17
C VAL A 232 -3.30 16.99 14.54
N GLU A 233 -2.67 18.11 14.22
CA GLU A 233 -3.34 19.26 13.59
C GLU A 233 -3.80 18.96 12.16
N ALA A 234 -3.05 18.18 11.39
CA ALA A 234 -3.45 17.79 10.04
C ALA A 234 -4.73 16.93 10.02
N TYR A 235 -4.96 16.10 11.05
CA TYR A 235 -6.14 15.25 11.16
C TYR A 235 -7.32 15.88 11.87
N LEU A 236 -7.08 16.68 12.92
CA LEU A 236 -8.12 17.20 13.83
C LEU A 236 -8.35 18.71 13.68
N GLY A 237 -7.56 19.38 12.87
CA GLY A 237 -7.62 20.84 12.66
C GLY A 237 -6.69 21.63 13.58
N HIS A 238 -6.40 22.86 13.17
CA HIS A 238 -5.47 23.76 13.85
C HIS A 238 -5.85 24.04 15.31
N GLY A 239 -4.86 24.08 16.20
CA GLY A 239 -5.02 24.38 17.63
C GLY A 239 -5.51 23.19 18.47
N THR A 240 -5.79 22.03 17.86
CA THR A 240 -6.29 20.85 18.61
C THR A 240 -5.16 20.20 19.43
N ALA A 241 -3.93 20.16 18.92
CA ALA A 241 -2.78 19.65 19.66
C ALA A 241 -2.57 20.37 21.00
N ALA A 242 -2.62 21.70 20.99
CA ALA A 242 -2.50 22.50 22.22
C ALA A 242 -3.64 22.26 23.21
N ARG A 243 -4.88 22.06 22.72
CA ARG A 243 -6.04 21.73 23.58
C ARG A 243 -5.90 20.36 24.23
N LEU A 244 -5.48 19.34 23.47
CA LEU A 244 -5.26 17.98 23.99
C LEU A 244 -4.15 17.94 25.05
N ARG A 245 -3.04 18.68 24.86
CA ARG A 245 -1.98 18.79 25.86
C ARG A 245 -2.46 19.44 27.15
N LYS A 246 -3.25 20.53 27.06
CA LYS A 246 -3.85 21.17 28.25
C LYS A 246 -4.81 20.24 28.99
N ALA A 247 -5.64 19.49 28.26
CA ALA A 247 -6.55 18.52 28.86
C ALA A 247 -5.78 17.38 29.57
N ALA A 248 -4.72 16.85 28.98
CA ALA A 248 -3.89 15.81 29.58
C ALA A 248 -3.10 16.31 30.80
N ALA A 249 -2.70 17.58 30.83
CA ALA A 249 -2.03 18.19 31.98
C ALA A 249 -3.00 18.49 33.14
N GLY A 250 -4.27 18.84 32.82
CA GLY A 250 -5.31 19.11 33.83
C GLY A 250 -5.91 17.86 34.50
N VAL A 251 -5.69 16.67 33.94
CA VAL A 251 -6.14 15.39 34.54
C VAL A 251 -5.12 14.85 35.57
N LYS A 252 -3.92 15.42 35.62
CA LYS A 252 -2.85 15.05 36.58
C LYS A 252 -2.77 15.95 37.83
N ALA A 253 -3.71 16.87 37.99
CA ALA A 253 -3.90 17.70 39.18
C ALA A 253 -5.17 17.31 39.93
#